data_cc78364a30558ca84b0e8ac413d38def
#
_entry.id   cc78364a30558ca84b0e8ac413d38def
#
_cell.length_a   1.000
_cell.length_b   1.000
_cell.length_c   1.000
_cell.angle_alpha   90.00
_cell.angle_beta   90.00
_cell.angle_gamma   90.00
#
_symmetry.space_group_name_H-M   'P 1'
#
loop_
_entity.id
_entity.type
_entity.pdbx_description
1 polymer ?
#
loop_
_entity_poly.entity_id
_entity_poly.type
_entity_poly.pdbx_seq_one_letter_code
_entity_poly.pdbx_strand_id
1 'polypeptide(L)'
;MLRQLARLTRPLPAAGQGALALAVYSDSAGELVVAKESGFEGVACIDDVARVLDVLCDVWTQTRDPEVERWARGLLEFVLWMQGEDGRWWNFVYDWSGTRNESGVTSSTGENFWHARALLSVSHAWLTFGDERSLTAMHRGLDHAVTLPAPADVRALHVLVGLRLLEDGSVQGIAPAVRRWADEIADRRIGDVLMNNPDERGEPHLWAHVQEGVLAEAGRALDDETLVEVARASARALLAPIVRSGFDRPSVTPYDVACVVYSLDRLARIDDEGWSELAELARAWFDHVGGDGRPVYDREAGRVADGVDEGRVSENSGAEANVVAAEALFDDALRSVPAAVELLPRPASRMMRT
;
A
#
# COMPACT_ATOMS: atom_id res chain seq x y z
N MET A 1 2.88 -13.58 -5.64
CA MET A 1 2.28 -12.28 -5.47
C MET A 1 2.20 -11.45 -6.77
N LEU A 2 3.28 -11.01 -7.44
CA LEU A 2 3.15 -10.24 -8.69
C LEU A 2 2.40 -11.00 -9.81
N ARG A 3 2.53 -12.32 -9.87
CA ARG A 3 1.73 -13.15 -10.80
C ARG A 3 0.23 -13.03 -10.54
N GLN A 4 -0.18 -12.96 -9.26
CA GLN A 4 -1.60 -12.77 -8.92
C GLN A 4 -2.06 -11.37 -9.26
N LEU A 5 -1.28 -10.34 -8.94
CA LEU A 5 -1.58 -8.95 -9.32
C LEU A 5 -1.72 -8.80 -10.84
N ALA A 6 -0.86 -9.45 -11.62
CA ALA A 6 -0.99 -9.47 -13.07
C ALA A 6 -2.28 -10.18 -13.55
N ARG A 7 -2.68 -11.30 -12.90
CA ARG A 7 -3.97 -11.96 -13.20
C ARG A 7 -5.18 -11.10 -12.86
N LEU A 8 -5.08 -10.25 -11.84
CA LEU A 8 -6.14 -9.33 -11.45
C LEU A 8 -6.18 -8.06 -12.33
N THR A 9 -5.10 -7.77 -13.07
CA THR A 9 -5.02 -6.58 -13.93
C THR A 9 -5.94 -6.68 -15.13
N ARG A 10 -6.72 -5.62 -15.39
CA ARG A 10 -7.67 -5.51 -16.51
C ARG A 10 -7.54 -4.18 -17.22
N PRO A 11 -7.77 -4.12 -18.54
CA PRO A 11 -7.91 -2.86 -19.25
C PRO A 11 -9.14 -2.08 -18.75
N LEU A 12 -8.97 -0.76 -18.60
CA LEU A 12 -10.07 0.17 -18.29
C LEU A 12 -10.04 1.34 -19.30
N PRO A 13 -10.60 1.15 -20.50
CA PRO A 13 -10.50 2.14 -21.58
C PRO A 13 -11.10 3.51 -21.26
N ALA A 14 -12.06 3.59 -20.34
CA ALA A 14 -12.64 4.85 -19.87
C ALA A 14 -11.59 5.78 -19.24
N ALA A 15 -10.57 5.25 -18.61
CA ALA A 15 -9.49 6.01 -17.99
C ALA A 15 -8.40 6.45 -18.99
N GLY A 16 -8.50 6.02 -20.27
CA GLY A 16 -7.55 6.41 -21.32
C GLY A 16 -6.98 5.22 -22.08
N GLN A 17 -6.25 5.54 -23.15
CA GLN A 17 -5.61 4.52 -23.99
C GLN A 17 -4.48 3.85 -23.18
N GLY A 18 -4.55 2.53 -23.04
CA GLY A 18 -3.57 1.75 -22.28
C GLY A 18 -3.78 1.74 -20.78
N ALA A 19 -4.83 2.41 -20.29
CA ALA A 19 -5.17 2.40 -18.87
C ALA A 19 -5.51 0.99 -18.36
N LEU A 20 -4.99 0.68 -17.17
CA LEU A 20 -5.16 -0.58 -16.47
C LEU A 20 -5.67 -0.32 -15.06
N ALA A 21 -6.50 -1.24 -14.54
CA ALA A 21 -6.91 -1.28 -13.15
C ALA A 21 -6.81 -2.71 -12.62
N LEU A 22 -6.94 -2.91 -11.31
CA LEU A 22 -6.94 -4.23 -10.69
C LEU A 22 -8.31 -4.59 -10.15
N ALA A 23 -8.73 -5.84 -10.37
CA ALA A 23 -9.86 -6.40 -9.64
C ALA A 23 -9.50 -6.52 -8.15
N VAL A 24 -10.40 -6.09 -7.28
CA VAL A 24 -10.18 -6.09 -5.82
C VAL A 24 -10.01 -7.51 -5.30
N TYR A 25 -10.91 -8.43 -5.68
CA TYR A 25 -10.92 -9.80 -5.20
C TYR A 25 -10.94 -10.83 -6.32
N SER A 26 -10.39 -12.01 -6.03
CA SER A 26 -10.68 -13.23 -6.76
C SER A 26 -10.92 -14.37 -5.80
N ASP A 27 -11.83 -15.30 -6.19
CA ASP A 27 -12.09 -16.51 -5.43
C ASP A 27 -11.01 -17.60 -5.67
N SER A 28 -11.23 -18.77 -5.07
CA SER A 28 -10.33 -19.92 -5.19
C SER A 28 -10.22 -20.46 -6.63
N ALA A 29 -11.21 -20.24 -7.47
CA ALA A 29 -11.21 -20.63 -8.89
C ALA A 29 -10.53 -19.58 -9.78
N GLY A 30 -10.19 -18.40 -9.23
CA GLY A 30 -9.62 -17.26 -9.96
C GLY A 30 -10.67 -16.39 -10.63
N GLU A 31 -11.96 -16.59 -10.33
CA GLU A 31 -13.02 -15.72 -10.81
C GLU A 31 -13.03 -14.39 -10.06
N LEU A 32 -13.26 -13.29 -10.79
CA LEU A 32 -13.26 -11.98 -10.22
C LEU A 32 -14.53 -11.74 -9.40
N VAL A 33 -14.34 -11.24 -8.17
CA VAL A 33 -15.41 -10.96 -7.23
C VAL A 33 -15.45 -9.45 -6.96
N VAL A 34 -16.65 -8.88 -6.88
CA VAL A 34 -16.84 -7.46 -6.58
C VAL A 34 -16.76 -7.18 -5.09
N ALA A 35 -16.28 -5.99 -4.71
CA ALA A 35 -16.26 -5.54 -3.32
C ALA A 35 -17.69 -5.18 -2.85
N LYS A 36 -18.08 -5.68 -1.65
CA LYS A 36 -19.43 -5.54 -1.07
C LYS A 36 -19.45 -5.31 0.44
N GLU A 37 -18.33 -4.98 1.07
CA GLU A 37 -18.23 -4.88 2.54
C GLU A 37 -19.14 -3.79 3.11
N SER A 38 -19.26 -2.67 2.41
CA SER A 38 -20.14 -1.55 2.76
C SER A 38 -21.29 -1.34 1.76
N GLY A 39 -21.91 -2.45 1.30
CA GLY A 39 -22.86 -2.48 0.20
C GLY A 39 -22.18 -2.82 -1.11
N PHE A 40 -22.75 -2.42 -2.27
CA PHE A 40 -22.06 -2.62 -3.55
C PHE A 40 -21.04 -1.51 -3.77
N GLU A 41 -19.76 -1.82 -3.66
CA GLU A 41 -18.66 -0.86 -3.75
C GLU A 41 -18.10 -0.75 -5.16
N GLY A 42 -17.68 -1.87 -5.76
CA GLY A 42 -17.19 -1.88 -7.13
C GLY A 42 -16.29 -3.04 -7.49
N VAL A 43 -15.72 -2.98 -8.71
CA VAL A 43 -14.85 -4.03 -9.29
C VAL A 43 -13.37 -3.73 -9.12
N ALA A 44 -12.99 -2.45 -9.01
CA ALA A 44 -11.61 -1.98 -8.85
C ALA A 44 -11.58 -0.70 -8.00
N CYS A 45 -10.50 -0.49 -7.25
CA CYS A 45 -10.35 0.66 -6.36
C CYS A 45 -8.96 1.31 -6.46
N ILE A 46 -8.91 2.59 -6.13
CA ILE A 46 -7.66 3.37 -6.01
C ILE A 46 -6.77 2.79 -4.92
N ASP A 47 -7.35 2.34 -3.84
CA ASP A 47 -6.63 1.86 -2.68
C ASP A 47 -5.63 0.75 -3.03
N ASP A 48 -6.06 -0.22 -3.84
CA ASP A 48 -5.21 -1.30 -4.32
C ASP A 48 -4.30 -0.87 -5.47
N VAL A 49 -4.87 -0.17 -6.46
CA VAL A 49 -4.11 0.24 -7.66
C VAL A 49 -2.95 1.16 -7.30
N ALA A 50 -3.14 2.09 -6.35
CA ALA A 50 -2.09 3.00 -5.92
C ALA A 50 -0.94 2.25 -5.24
N ARG A 51 -1.23 1.27 -4.36
CA ARG A 51 -0.20 0.43 -3.73
C ARG A 51 0.59 -0.38 -4.77
N VAL A 52 -0.11 -0.99 -5.73
CA VAL A 52 0.57 -1.76 -6.79
C VAL A 52 1.43 -0.85 -7.65
N LEU A 53 0.96 0.34 -8.00
CA LEU A 53 1.76 1.34 -8.74
C LEU A 53 3.03 1.71 -7.95
N ASP A 54 2.91 1.92 -6.64
CA ASP A 54 4.05 2.24 -5.76
C ASP A 54 5.11 1.13 -5.79
N VAL A 55 4.70 -0.12 -5.60
CA VAL A 55 5.58 -1.31 -5.69
C VAL A 55 6.21 -1.45 -7.08
N LEU A 56 5.45 -1.23 -8.15
CA LEU A 56 5.97 -1.35 -9.52
C LEU A 56 6.99 -0.25 -9.87
N CYS A 57 6.91 0.92 -9.25
CA CYS A 57 7.96 1.93 -9.36
C CYS A 57 9.29 1.41 -8.79
N ASP A 58 9.28 0.78 -7.62
CA ASP A 58 10.45 0.16 -7.02
C ASP A 58 10.96 -1.03 -7.86
N VAL A 59 10.05 -1.91 -8.29
CA VAL A 59 10.41 -3.06 -9.16
C VAL A 59 11.06 -2.58 -10.46
N TRP A 60 10.49 -1.57 -11.12
CA TRP A 60 11.08 -1.01 -12.34
C TRP A 60 12.43 -0.36 -12.07
N THR A 61 12.61 0.32 -10.96
CA THR A 61 13.88 0.94 -10.60
C THR A 61 14.99 -0.10 -10.49
N GLN A 62 14.69 -1.29 -9.99
CA GLN A 62 15.63 -2.40 -9.86
C GLN A 62 15.83 -3.19 -11.16
N THR A 63 14.78 -3.39 -11.95
CA THR A 63 14.82 -4.31 -13.11
C THR A 63 14.98 -3.61 -14.45
N ARG A 64 14.48 -2.39 -14.57
CA ARG A 64 14.36 -1.64 -15.84
C ARG A 64 13.60 -2.43 -16.92
N ASP A 65 12.72 -3.35 -16.52
CA ASP A 65 11.92 -4.15 -17.43
C ASP A 65 10.84 -3.28 -18.11
N PRO A 66 10.78 -3.22 -19.46
CA PRO A 66 9.82 -2.37 -20.17
C PRO A 66 8.36 -2.79 -19.97
N GLU A 67 8.08 -4.06 -19.69
CA GLU A 67 6.71 -4.53 -19.42
C GLU A 67 6.26 -4.11 -18.03
N VAL A 68 7.17 -4.05 -17.04
CA VAL A 68 6.89 -3.46 -15.71
C VAL A 68 6.59 -1.97 -15.86
N GLU A 69 7.36 -1.23 -16.66
CA GLU A 69 7.08 0.19 -16.94
C GLU A 69 5.70 0.35 -17.59
N ARG A 70 5.39 -0.46 -18.61
CA ARG A 70 4.07 -0.44 -19.27
C ARG A 70 2.94 -0.71 -18.28
N TRP A 71 3.13 -1.67 -17.38
CA TRP A 71 2.15 -2.00 -16.35
C TRP A 71 1.95 -0.82 -15.38
N ALA A 72 3.03 -0.30 -14.81
CA ALA A 72 3.00 0.84 -13.90
C ALA A 72 2.33 2.08 -14.53
N ARG A 73 2.71 2.42 -15.78
CA ARG A 73 2.09 3.54 -16.50
C ARG A 73 0.61 3.31 -16.80
N GLY A 74 0.20 2.07 -17.09
CA GLY A 74 -1.21 1.73 -17.27
C GLY A 74 -2.03 1.94 -15.99
N LEU A 75 -1.49 1.56 -14.83
CA LEU A 75 -2.11 1.82 -13.53
C LEU A 75 -2.12 3.32 -13.19
N LEU A 76 -1.05 4.04 -13.54
CA LEU A 76 -0.99 5.49 -13.37
C LEU A 76 -2.13 6.21 -14.10
N GLU A 77 -2.47 5.80 -15.34
CA GLU A 77 -3.61 6.39 -16.08
C GLU A 77 -4.91 6.27 -15.25
N PHE A 78 -5.15 5.12 -14.60
CA PHE A 78 -6.32 4.95 -13.74
C PHE A 78 -6.27 5.88 -12.52
N VAL A 79 -5.11 5.96 -11.84
CA VAL A 79 -4.95 6.82 -10.66
C VAL A 79 -5.18 8.28 -11.02
N LEU A 80 -4.60 8.77 -12.12
CA LEU A 80 -4.80 10.14 -12.58
C LEU A 80 -6.25 10.42 -12.98
N TRP A 81 -6.91 9.46 -13.65
CA TRP A 81 -8.30 9.60 -14.07
C TRP A 81 -9.27 9.64 -12.88
N MET A 82 -8.98 8.95 -11.77
CA MET A 82 -9.83 8.92 -10.56
C MET A 82 -9.70 10.19 -9.71
N GLN A 83 -8.81 11.13 -10.01
CA GLN A 83 -8.72 12.40 -9.30
C GLN A 83 -9.89 13.33 -9.68
N GLY A 84 -10.57 13.86 -8.67
CA GLY A 84 -11.62 14.84 -8.83
C GLY A 84 -11.11 16.24 -9.19
N GLU A 85 -12.03 17.13 -9.57
CA GLU A 85 -11.71 18.53 -9.89
C GLU A 85 -11.14 19.28 -8.68
N ASP A 86 -11.52 18.88 -7.48
CA ASP A 86 -11.03 19.44 -6.21
C ASP A 86 -9.66 18.91 -5.80
N GLY A 87 -9.06 17.96 -6.56
CA GLY A 87 -7.74 17.39 -6.28
C GLY A 87 -7.75 16.14 -5.41
N ARG A 88 -8.91 15.74 -4.85
CA ARG A 88 -9.04 14.50 -4.07
C ARG A 88 -9.44 13.34 -4.98
N TRP A 89 -9.27 12.10 -4.50
CA TRP A 89 -9.58 10.91 -5.27
C TRP A 89 -10.86 10.24 -4.77
N TRP A 90 -11.70 9.76 -5.71
CA TRP A 90 -12.69 8.71 -5.46
C TRP A 90 -11.99 7.36 -5.39
N ASN A 91 -12.58 6.39 -4.68
CA ASN A 91 -11.94 5.09 -4.53
C ASN A 91 -12.38 4.08 -5.59
N PHE A 92 -13.67 3.81 -5.73
CA PHE A 92 -14.16 2.69 -6.53
C PHE A 92 -14.69 3.09 -7.91
N VAL A 93 -14.60 2.12 -8.85
CA VAL A 93 -15.44 2.06 -10.04
C VAL A 93 -16.42 0.90 -9.92
N TYR A 94 -17.69 1.13 -10.28
CA TYR A 94 -18.75 0.13 -10.17
C TYR A 94 -18.55 -1.05 -11.13
N ASP A 95 -17.98 -0.79 -12.31
CA ASP A 95 -17.89 -1.74 -13.41
C ASP A 95 -16.69 -1.46 -14.32
N TRP A 96 -16.39 -2.41 -15.19
CA TRP A 96 -15.29 -2.31 -16.15
C TRP A 96 -15.54 -1.34 -17.31
N SER A 97 -16.74 -0.75 -17.41
CA SER A 97 -16.98 0.38 -18.33
C SER A 97 -16.48 1.71 -17.78
N GLY A 98 -16.12 1.76 -16.48
CA GLY A 98 -15.52 2.90 -15.81
C GLY A 98 -16.55 3.86 -15.17
N THR A 99 -17.68 3.34 -14.73
CA THR A 99 -18.65 4.14 -13.94
C THR A 99 -18.07 4.35 -12.54
N ARG A 100 -17.71 5.60 -12.18
CA ARG A 100 -17.15 5.92 -10.86
C ARG A 100 -18.22 5.82 -9.79
N ASN A 101 -17.83 5.32 -8.61
CA ASN A 101 -18.62 5.35 -7.39
C ASN A 101 -18.30 6.64 -6.62
N GLU A 102 -19.04 7.72 -6.90
CA GLU A 102 -18.76 9.04 -6.32
C GLU A 102 -19.46 9.28 -4.98
N SER A 103 -20.35 8.39 -4.54
CA SER A 103 -21.20 8.58 -3.37
C SER A 103 -21.12 7.49 -2.29
N GLY A 104 -20.43 6.39 -2.57
CA GLY A 104 -20.24 5.31 -1.59
C GLY A 104 -19.41 5.75 -0.38
N VAL A 105 -19.74 5.24 0.80
CA VAL A 105 -19.04 5.57 2.07
C VAL A 105 -17.54 5.26 1.97
N THR A 106 -17.18 4.18 1.30
CA THR A 106 -15.80 3.74 1.07
C THR A 106 -15.21 4.25 -0.24
N SER A 107 -15.89 5.19 -0.93
CA SER A 107 -15.47 5.71 -2.23
C SER A 107 -15.48 7.23 -2.35
N SER A 108 -16.26 7.93 -1.54
CA SER A 108 -16.36 9.40 -1.58
C SER A 108 -15.02 10.07 -1.23
N THR A 109 -14.79 11.26 -1.80
CA THR A 109 -13.57 12.03 -1.55
C THR A 109 -13.45 12.48 -0.09
N GLY A 110 -12.24 12.48 0.47
CA GLY A 110 -11.96 12.87 1.86
C GLY A 110 -10.48 12.72 2.20
N GLU A 111 -10.12 13.03 3.46
CA GLU A 111 -8.81 12.72 4.03
C GLU A 111 -8.83 11.28 4.57
N ASN A 112 -8.61 10.35 3.67
CA ASN A 112 -8.75 8.91 3.88
C ASN A 112 -7.61 8.13 3.23
N PHE A 113 -7.61 6.81 3.40
CA PHE A 113 -6.54 5.95 2.90
C PHE A 113 -6.34 6.04 1.39
N TRP A 114 -7.41 6.02 0.59
CA TRP A 114 -7.28 6.04 -0.87
C TRP A 114 -6.75 7.37 -1.39
N HIS A 115 -7.10 8.51 -0.73
CA HIS A 115 -6.49 9.79 -1.05
C HIS A 115 -4.98 9.79 -0.74
N ALA A 116 -4.59 9.37 0.47
CA ALA A 116 -3.19 9.35 0.89
C ALA A 116 -2.34 8.37 0.06
N ARG A 117 -2.89 7.19 -0.29
CA ARG A 117 -2.21 6.21 -1.15
C ARG A 117 -2.08 6.68 -2.60
N ALA A 118 -3.13 7.31 -3.15
CA ALA A 118 -3.05 7.92 -4.47
C ALA A 118 -1.96 9.00 -4.50
N LEU A 119 -1.92 9.87 -3.47
CA LEU A 119 -0.90 10.91 -3.35
C LEU A 119 0.51 10.30 -3.27
N LEU A 120 0.69 9.24 -2.48
CA LEU A 120 1.94 8.51 -2.36
C LEU A 120 2.39 7.91 -3.71
N SER A 121 1.49 7.26 -4.42
CA SER A 121 1.79 6.62 -5.70
C SER A 121 2.08 7.61 -6.84
N VAL A 122 1.33 8.73 -6.94
CA VAL A 122 1.62 9.73 -7.98
C VAL A 122 2.93 10.48 -7.68
N SER A 123 3.29 10.71 -6.42
CA SER A 123 4.59 11.27 -6.07
C SER A 123 5.72 10.33 -6.48
N HIS A 124 5.58 9.03 -6.24
CA HIS A 124 6.56 8.02 -6.64
C HIS A 124 6.66 7.88 -8.16
N ALA A 125 5.52 7.84 -8.87
CA ALA A 125 5.50 7.78 -10.32
C ALA A 125 6.15 9.01 -10.98
N TRP A 126 5.98 10.21 -10.39
CA TRP A 126 6.69 11.40 -10.85
C TRP A 126 8.20 11.27 -10.66
N LEU A 127 8.67 10.89 -9.48
CA LEU A 127 10.10 10.70 -9.20
C LEU A 127 10.73 9.59 -10.05
N THR A 128 9.97 8.55 -10.37
CA THR A 128 10.44 7.40 -11.11
C THR A 128 10.44 7.63 -12.62
N PHE A 129 9.38 8.23 -13.16
CA PHE A 129 9.12 8.33 -14.59
C PHE A 129 9.17 9.76 -15.16
N GLY A 130 9.24 10.79 -14.31
CA GLY A 130 9.20 12.19 -14.72
C GLY A 130 7.88 12.62 -15.39
N ASP A 131 6.75 11.99 -15.00
CA ASP A 131 5.44 12.30 -15.58
C ASP A 131 4.86 13.58 -14.98
N GLU A 132 4.84 14.67 -15.76
CA GLU A 132 4.36 16.00 -15.34
C GLU A 132 2.88 16.00 -14.89
N ARG A 133 2.08 15.06 -15.37
CA ARG A 133 0.68 14.92 -14.93
C ARG A 133 0.62 14.42 -13.50
N SER A 134 1.54 13.52 -13.12
CA SER A 134 1.71 13.04 -11.76
C SER A 134 2.12 14.17 -10.81
N LEU A 135 3.06 15.02 -11.24
CA LEU A 135 3.45 16.21 -10.48
C LEU A 135 2.26 17.15 -10.26
N THR A 136 1.47 17.40 -11.31
CA THR A 136 0.27 18.24 -11.22
C THR A 136 -0.78 17.64 -10.28
N ALA A 137 -1.04 16.34 -10.39
CA ALA A 137 -1.98 15.63 -9.54
C ALA A 137 -1.53 15.63 -8.08
N MET A 138 -0.23 15.43 -7.84
CA MET A 138 0.38 15.48 -6.52
C MET A 138 0.18 16.85 -5.86
N HIS A 139 0.49 17.94 -6.55
CA HIS A 139 0.31 19.29 -5.98
C HIS A 139 -1.15 19.56 -5.58
N ARG A 140 -2.11 19.18 -6.44
CA ARG A 140 -3.53 19.35 -6.14
C ARG A 140 -4.00 18.56 -4.93
N GLY A 141 -3.49 17.31 -4.76
CA GLY A 141 -3.84 16.46 -3.63
C GLY A 141 -3.12 16.87 -2.34
N LEU A 142 -1.88 17.33 -2.44
CA LEU A 142 -1.04 17.71 -1.29
C LEU A 142 -1.64 18.89 -0.50
N ASP A 143 -2.30 19.83 -1.16
CA ASP A 143 -2.94 20.96 -0.51
C ASP A 143 -3.97 20.53 0.55
N HIS A 144 -4.69 19.44 0.31
CA HIS A 144 -5.62 18.83 1.27
C HIS A 144 -4.88 18.22 2.46
N ALA A 145 -3.86 17.39 2.21
CA ALA A 145 -3.05 16.75 3.25
C ALA A 145 -2.38 17.79 4.18
N VAL A 146 -2.00 18.96 3.64
CA VAL A 146 -1.40 20.05 4.41
C VAL A 146 -2.42 20.78 5.28
N THR A 147 -3.66 20.92 4.83
CA THR A 147 -4.66 21.82 5.43
C THR A 147 -5.69 21.11 6.30
N LEU A 148 -5.97 19.82 6.05
CA LEU A 148 -7.02 19.08 6.73
C LEU A 148 -6.45 18.09 7.77
N PRO A 149 -7.17 17.82 8.86
CA PRO A 149 -6.79 16.79 9.83
C PRO A 149 -7.00 15.39 9.25
N ALA A 150 -6.20 14.42 9.72
CA ALA A 150 -6.35 13.01 9.39
C ALA A 150 -6.07 12.13 10.63
N PRO A 151 -6.58 10.88 10.67
CA PRO A 151 -6.16 9.87 11.63
C PRO A 151 -4.66 9.58 11.52
N ALA A 152 -4.02 9.04 12.58
CA ALA A 152 -2.57 8.87 12.60
C ALA A 152 -2.06 7.85 11.57
N ASP A 153 -2.82 6.80 11.29
CA ASP A 153 -2.52 5.80 10.26
C ASP A 153 -2.56 6.40 8.83
N VAL A 154 -3.55 7.24 8.52
CA VAL A 154 -3.59 8.01 7.27
C VAL A 154 -2.47 9.08 7.24
N ARG A 155 -2.22 9.73 8.38
CA ARG A 155 -1.16 10.74 8.51
C ARG A 155 0.22 10.14 8.27
N ALA A 156 0.44 8.88 8.66
CA ALA A 156 1.67 8.16 8.36
C ALA A 156 1.98 8.10 6.85
N LEU A 157 0.96 7.87 6.02
CA LEU A 157 1.12 7.91 4.55
C LEU A 157 1.49 9.30 4.04
N HIS A 158 0.93 10.37 4.63
CA HIS A 158 1.31 11.75 4.28
C HIS A 158 2.77 12.04 4.66
N VAL A 159 3.26 11.53 5.79
CA VAL A 159 4.69 11.64 6.15
C VAL A 159 5.55 10.95 5.11
N LEU A 160 5.18 9.75 4.63
CA LEU A 160 5.93 9.06 3.57
C LEU A 160 6.01 9.88 2.27
N VAL A 161 4.91 10.50 1.85
CA VAL A 161 4.92 11.45 0.72
C VAL A 161 5.91 12.58 1.00
N GLY A 162 5.81 13.19 2.16
CA GLY A 162 6.68 14.30 2.54
C GLY A 162 8.16 13.93 2.60
N LEU A 163 8.50 12.74 3.10
CA LEU A 163 9.88 12.24 3.15
C LEU A 163 10.47 12.04 1.75
N ARG A 164 9.71 11.45 0.82
CA ARG A 164 10.13 11.33 -0.58
C ARG A 164 10.41 12.69 -1.23
N LEU A 165 9.53 13.68 -0.98
CA LEU A 165 9.68 15.03 -1.52
C LEU A 165 10.82 15.81 -0.88
N LEU A 166 11.14 15.54 0.39
CA LEU A 166 12.31 16.11 1.07
C LEU A 166 13.61 15.55 0.48
N GLU A 167 13.68 14.25 0.25
CA GLU A 167 14.87 13.58 -0.29
C GLU A 167 15.16 14.06 -1.73
N ASP A 168 14.13 14.20 -2.56
CA ASP A 168 14.27 14.71 -3.93
C ASP A 168 14.52 16.22 -3.99
N GLY A 169 14.08 16.99 -2.99
CA GLY A 169 14.22 18.45 -2.95
C GLY A 169 13.28 19.22 -3.91
N SER A 170 12.32 18.55 -4.53
CA SER A 170 11.43 19.10 -5.55
C SER A 170 10.36 20.04 -5.02
N VAL A 171 9.93 19.83 -3.77
CA VAL A 171 8.90 20.67 -3.12
C VAL A 171 9.53 21.48 -1.99
N GLN A 172 9.78 22.77 -2.27
CA GLN A 172 10.31 23.66 -1.27
C GLN A 172 9.30 23.86 -0.12
N GLY A 173 9.80 23.82 1.13
CA GLY A 173 8.98 24.10 2.30
C GLY A 173 8.10 22.95 2.78
N ILE A 174 8.28 21.71 2.31
CA ILE A 174 7.54 20.55 2.80
C ILE A 174 7.97 20.11 4.22
N ALA A 175 9.22 20.40 4.63
CA ALA A 175 9.76 20.00 5.94
C ALA A 175 8.89 20.42 7.14
N PRO A 176 8.34 21.64 7.24
CA PRO A 176 7.42 22.00 8.31
C PRO A 176 6.13 21.16 8.34
N ALA A 177 5.63 20.72 7.18
CA ALA A 177 4.46 19.83 7.12
C ALA A 177 4.81 18.44 7.63
N VAL A 178 5.95 17.89 7.19
CA VAL A 178 6.45 16.57 7.66
C VAL A 178 6.64 16.59 9.18
N ARG A 179 7.27 17.65 9.73
CA ARG A 179 7.44 17.82 11.17
C ARG A 179 6.09 17.78 11.89
N ARG A 180 5.15 18.61 11.48
CA ARG A 180 3.82 18.68 12.10
C ARG A 180 3.09 17.32 12.04
N TRP A 181 3.13 16.65 10.91
CA TRP A 181 2.49 15.33 10.75
C TRP A 181 3.14 14.27 11.63
N ALA A 182 4.48 14.28 11.75
CA ALA A 182 5.18 13.37 12.65
C ALA A 182 4.84 13.66 14.12
N ASP A 183 4.76 14.92 14.51
CA ASP A 183 4.34 15.32 15.86
C ASP A 183 2.88 14.89 16.14
N GLU A 184 1.95 15.06 15.18
CA GLU A 184 0.57 14.60 15.28
C GLU A 184 0.48 13.09 15.51
N ILE A 185 1.35 12.28 14.88
CA ILE A 185 1.44 10.83 15.09
C ILE A 185 2.02 10.54 16.48
N ALA A 186 3.14 11.17 16.83
CA ALA A 186 3.84 10.94 18.10
C ALA A 186 2.98 11.29 19.33
N ASP A 187 2.10 12.27 19.20
CA ASP A 187 1.15 12.68 20.24
C ASP A 187 -0.01 11.68 20.42
N ARG A 188 -0.25 10.80 19.44
CA ARG A 188 -1.32 9.79 19.45
C ARG A 188 -0.85 8.48 20.07
N ARG A 189 -0.59 8.47 21.38
CA ARG A 189 -0.15 7.28 22.10
C ARG A 189 -0.90 7.06 23.43
N ILE A 190 -0.99 5.79 23.82
CA ILE A 190 -1.45 5.37 25.13
C ILE A 190 -0.29 4.63 25.80
N GLY A 191 0.30 5.22 26.83
CA GLY A 191 1.60 4.76 27.35
C GLY A 191 2.67 4.90 26.27
N ASP A 192 3.33 3.81 25.94
CA ASP A 192 4.34 3.77 24.88
C ASP A 192 3.76 3.42 23.51
N VAL A 193 2.51 2.92 23.41
CA VAL A 193 1.91 2.41 22.18
C VAL A 193 1.31 3.55 21.35
N LEU A 194 1.73 3.66 20.08
CA LEU A 194 1.14 4.53 19.08
C LEU A 194 -0.25 4.02 18.67
N MET A 195 -1.20 4.93 18.49
CA MET A 195 -2.60 4.62 18.18
C MET A 195 -2.96 5.10 16.78
N ASN A 196 -3.91 4.41 16.11
CA ASN A 196 -4.33 4.75 14.75
C ASN A 196 -5.25 5.97 14.72
N ASN A 197 -6.20 6.04 15.64
CA ASN A 197 -7.17 7.14 15.66
C ASN A 197 -7.50 7.57 17.12
N PRO A 198 -8.08 8.81 17.28
CA PRO A 198 -8.32 9.39 18.63
C PRO A 198 -9.32 8.63 19.49
N ASP A 199 -10.25 7.91 18.87
CA ASP A 199 -11.35 7.23 19.57
C ASP A 199 -11.03 5.78 19.90
N GLU A 200 -9.90 5.27 19.40
CA GLU A 200 -9.43 3.91 19.62
C GLU A 200 -9.10 3.69 21.11
N ARG A 201 -9.55 2.58 21.65
CA ARG A 201 -9.29 2.16 23.01
C ARG A 201 -8.84 0.70 23.00
N GLY A 202 -7.78 0.41 23.71
CA GLY A 202 -7.16 -0.91 23.71
C GLY A 202 -6.00 -1.00 22.76
N GLU A 203 -5.76 -2.19 22.21
CA GLU A 203 -4.67 -2.43 21.26
C GLU A 203 -5.08 -1.96 19.86
N PRO A 204 -4.20 -1.21 19.15
CA PRO A 204 -4.51 -0.75 17.80
C PRO A 204 -4.59 -1.93 16.81
N HIS A 205 -5.41 -1.80 15.77
CA HIS A 205 -5.34 -2.72 14.65
C HIS A 205 -3.99 -2.57 13.93
N LEU A 206 -3.48 -3.67 13.36
CA LEU A 206 -2.16 -3.67 12.71
C LEU A 206 -2.23 -3.32 11.21
N TRP A 207 -3.36 -3.55 10.55
CA TRP A 207 -3.52 -3.14 9.15
C TRP A 207 -3.36 -1.62 9.02
N ALA A 208 -2.58 -1.16 8.06
CA ALA A 208 -2.15 0.23 7.87
C ALA A 208 -1.36 0.84 9.06
N HIS A 209 -1.01 0.07 10.10
CA HIS A 209 -0.25 0.57 11.24
C HIS A 209 1.26 0.56 10.93
N VAL A 210 1.76 1.66 10.40
CA VAL A 210 3.18 1.85 10.00
C VAL A 210 3.86 2.99 10.74
N GLN A 211 3.25 3.48 11.81
CA GLN A 211 3.64 4.69 12.53
C GLN A 211 5.07 4.59 13.08
N GLU A 212 5.50 3.44 13.61
CA GLU A 212 6.84 3.27 14.15
C GLU A 212 7.91 3.42 13.06
N GLY A 213 7.71 2.76 11.92
CA GLY A 213 8.64 2.88 10.80
C GLY A 213 8.71 4.31 10.25
N VAL A 214 7.55 4.94 10.12
CA VAL A 214 7.42 6.30 9.60
C VAL A 214 8.04 7.33 10.53
N LEU A 215 7.81 7.24 11.86
CA LEU A 215 8.43 8.14 12.84
C LEU A 215 9.94 7.95 12.91
N ALA A 216 10.42 6.72 12.79
CA ALA A 216 11.84 6.43 12.73
C ALA A 216 12.52 7.11 11.52
N GLU A 217 11.92 7.00 10.32
CA GLU A 217 12.41 7.68 9.12
C GLU A 217 12.31 9.20 9.22
N ALA A 218 11.19 9.72 9.74
CA ALA A 218 10.99 11.15 9.93
C ALA A 218 12.01 11.73 10.94
N GLY A 219 12.24 11.04 12.06
CA GLY A 219 13.23 11.42 13.05
C GLY A 219 14.63 11.53 12.45
N ARG A 220 15.05 10.56 11.64
CA ARG A 220 16.33 10.59 10.92
C ARG A 220 16.40 11.75 9.91
N ALA A 221 15.34 11.94 9.11
CA ALA A 221 15.31 12.96 8.06
C ALA A 221 15.27 14.40 8.62
N LEU A 222 14.70 14.57 9.81
CA LEU A 222 14.55 15.86 10.49
C LEU A 222 15.58 16.11 11.60
N ASP A 223 16.54 15.17 11.79
CA ASP A 223 17.53 15.18 12.88
C ASP A 223 16.87 15.31 14.27
N ASP A 224 15.85 14.47 14.52
CA ASP A 224 15.07 14.46 15.76
C ASP A 224 15.04 13.08 16.41
N GLU A 225 15.94 12.86 17.36
CA GLU A 225 16.05 11.62 18.11
C GLU A 225 14.79 11.34 18.97
N THR A 226 14.02 12.36 19.33
CA THR A 226 12.79 12.16 20.13
C THR A 226 11.75 11.34 19.35
N LEU A 227 11.60 11.60 18.05
CA LEU A 227 10.71 10.81 17.20
C LEU A 227 11.17 9.35 17.06
N VAL A 228 12.49 9.15 16.95
CA VAL A 228 13.08 7.80 16.89
C VAL A 228 12.84 7.04 18.19
N GLU A 229 13.03 7.67 19.35
CA GLU A 229 12.77 7.03 20.64
C GLU A 229 11.30 6.69 20.87
N VAL A 230 10.37 7.55 20.42
CA VAL A 230 8.92 7.24 20.44
C VAL A 230 8.62 6.02 19.57
N ALA A 231 9.20 5.93 18.38
CA ALA A 231 9.05 4.79 17.48
C ALA A 231 9.57 3.48 18.11
N ARG A 232 10.79 3.52 18.69
CA ARG A 232 11.40 2.37 19.39
C ARG A 232 10.58 1.92 20.60
N ALA A 233 10.09 2.86 21.41
CA ALA A 233 9.27 2.54 22.57
C ALA A 233 7.99 1.82 22.18
N SER A 234 7.29 2.32 21.15
CA SER A 234 6.07 1.69 20.64
C SER A 234 6.36 0.31 20.03
N ALA A 235 7.41 0.18 19.22
CA ALA A 235 7.77 -1.11 18.62
C ALA A 235 8.11 -2.17 19.69
N ARG A 236 8.81 -1.78 20.78
CA ARG A 236 9.06 -2.69 21.92
C ARG A 236 7.79 -3.07 22.67
N ALA A 237 6.85 -2.15 22.81
CA ALA A 237 5.61 -2.37 23.57
C ALA A 237 4.55 -3.14 22.76
N LEU A 238 4.45 -2.91 21.45
CA LEU A 238 3.41 -3.46 20.58
C LEU A 238 3.96 -4.54 19.64
N LEU A 239 4.91 -4.18 18.75
CA LEU A 239 5.27 -5.03 17.61
C LEU A 239 6.09 -6.25 18.04
N ALA A 240 7.08 -6.07 18.90
CA ALA A 240 7.97 -7.15 19.32
C ALA A 240 7.25 -8.30 20.06
N PRO A 241 6.30 -8.07 20.98
CA PRO A 241 5.50 -9.15 21.57
C PRO A 241 4.64 -9.90 20.55
N ILE A 242 4.02 -9.19 19.61
CA ILE A 242 3.18 -9.79 18.56
C ILE A 242 4.01 -10.72 17.66
N VAL A 243 5.17 -10.26 17.22
CA VAL A 243 6.07 -11.06 16.38
C VAL A 243 6.57 -12.30 17.13
N ARG A 244 7.00 -12.14 18.41
CA ARG A 244 7.49 -13.25 19.23
C ARG A 244 6.42 -14.29 19.55
N SER A 245 5.14 -13.91 19.57
CA SER A 245 4.02 -14.86 19.67
C SER A 245 3.68 -15.57 18.36
N GLY A 246 4.35 -15.22 17.25
CA GLY A 246 4.03 -15.74 15.92
C GLY A 246 2.68 -15.24 15.39
N PHE A 247 2.27 -14.02 15.78
CA PHE A 247 0.95 -13.46 15.48
C PHE A 247 -0.19 -14.34 16.02
N ASP A 248 -0.06 -14.82 17.26
CA ASP A 248 -1.09 -15.63 17.94
C ASP A 248 -2.35 -14.80 18.22
N ARG A 249 -3.19 -14.68 17.19
CA ARG A 249 -4.45 -13.91 17.16
C ARG A 249 -5.52 -14.72 16.42
N PRO A 250 -6.81 -14.52 16.75
CA PRO A 250 -7.91 -15.21 16.07
C PRO A 250 -7.93 -15.00 14.56
N SER A 251 -7.61 -13.79 14.12
CA SER A 251 -7.53 -13.41 12.69
C SER A 251 -6.26 -12.62 12.44
N VAL A 252 -5.55 -12.97 11.35
CA VAL A 252 -4.32 -12.27 10.89
C VAL A 252 -4.35 -12.19 9.37
N THR A 253 -4.12 -10.99 8.85
CA THR A 253 -4.03 -10.74 7.42
C THR A 253 -2.58 -10.52 6.97
N PRO A 254 -2.25 -10.74 5.69
CA PRO A 254 -0.97 -10.31 5.12
C PRO A 254 -0.67 -8.83 5.37
N TYR A 255 -1.71 -8.01 5.44
CA TYR A 255 -1.58 -6.58 5.68
C TYR A 255 -1.09 -6.27 7.10
N ASP A 256 -1.62 -6.96 8.12
CA ASP A 256 -1.13 -6.83 9.50
C ASP A 256 0.37 -7.11 9.57
N VAL A 257 0.80 -8.21 8.96
CA VAL A 257 2.19 -8.66 8.98
C VAL A 257 3.11 -7.73 8.19
N ALA A 258 2.68 -7.29 7.01
CA ALA A 258 3.48 -6.39 6.17
C ALA A 258 3.75 -5.04 6.83
N CYS A 259 2.77 -4.47 7.55
CA CYS A 259 2.97 -3.23 8.32
C CYS A 259 4.00 -3.41 9.44
N VAL A 260 3.97 -4.54 10.12
CA VAL A 260 4.97 -4.88 11.15
C VAL A 260 6.36 -5.03 10.53
N VAL A 261 6.48 -5.78 9.42
CA VAL A 261 7.75 -5.92 8.67
C VAL A 261 8.29 -4.57 8.25
N TYR A 262 7.44 -3.71 7.66
CA TYR A 262 7.82 -2.37 7.25
C TYR A 262 8.43 -1.58 8.42
N SER A 263 7.74 -1.52 9.56
CA SER A 263 8.18 -0.74 10.71
C SER A 263 9.50 -1.25 11.30
N LEU A 264 9.65 -2.58 11.42
CA LEU A 264 10.87 -3.20 11.94
C LEU A 264 12.07 -3.00 10.99
N ASP A 265 11.88 -3.10 9.68
CA ASP A 265 12.92 -2.82 8.69
C ASP A 265 13.43 -1.37 8.76
N ARG A 266 12.52 -0.42 8.98
CA ARG A 266 12.88 1.00 9.09
C ARG A 266 13.66 1.30 10.37
N LEU A 267 13.27 0.70 11.49
CA LEU A 267 14.02 0.78 12.75
C LEU A 267 15.41 0.16 12.60
N ALA A 268 15.51 -1.01 11.97
CA ALA A 268 16.79 -1.70 11.74
C ALA A 268 17.79 -0.87 10.90
N ARG A 269 17.31 -0.04 9.98
CA ARG A 269 18.17 0.84 9.18
C ARG A 269 18.75 2.01 9.96
N ILE A 270 18.19 2.34 11.12
CA ILE A 270 18.69 3.41 11.97
C ILE A 270 19.68 2.84 12.99
N ASP A 271 19.25 1.79 13.66
CA ASP A 271 20.03 1.13 14.71
C ASP A 271 19.47 -0.28 14.93
N ASP A 272 20.24 -1.30 14.55
CA ASP A 272 19.77 -2.69 14.59
C ASP A 272 19.91 -3.31 16.00
N GLU A 273 19.06 -2.92 16.90
CA GLU A 273 18.93 -3.52 18.24
C GLU A 273 18.21 -4.90 18.23
N GLY A 274 18.33 -5.67 17.16
CA GLY A 274 17.61 -6.93 16.93
C GLY A 274 16.31 -6.77 16.14
N TRP A 275 16.09 -5.59 15.55
CA TRP A 275 14.91 -5.33 14.71
C TRP A 275 14.92 -6.15 13.43
N SER A 276 16.10 -6.37 12.83
CA SER A 276 16.27 -7.25 11.66
C SER A 276 15.82 -8.67 11.94
N GLU A 277 16.18 -9.24 13.11
CA GLU A 277 15.75 -10.58 13.49
C GLU A 277 14.23 -10.67 13.66
N LEU A 278 13.63 -9.64 14.26
CA LEU A 278 12.17 -9.56 14.40
C LEU A 278 11.47 -9.40 13.05
N ALA A 279 12.04 -8.62 12.13
CA ALA A 279 11.50 -8.47 10.78
C ALA A 279 11.51 -9.80 10.01
N GLU A 280 12.62 -10.57 10.11
CA GLU A 280 12.69 -11.89 9.49
C GLU A 280 11.72 -12.89 10.14
N LEU A 281 11.55 -12.84 11.45
CA LEU A 281 10.56 -13.66 12.14
C LEU A 281 9.12 -13.31 11.70
N ALA A 282 8.83 -12.01 11.51
CA ALA A 282 7.55 -11.58 10.96
C ALA A 282 7.33 -12.06 9.52
N ARG A 283 8.36 -11.97 8.65
CA ARG A 283 8.30 -12.51 7.28
C ARG A 283 8.03 -14.01 7.22
N ALA A 284 8.54 -14.78 8.20
CA ALA A 284 8.31 -16.21 8.27
C ALA A 284 6.81 -16.57 8.42
N TRP A 285 5.95 -15.63 8.83
CA TRP A 285 4.51 -15.84 8.87
C TRP A 285 3.92 -16.16 7.47
N PHE A 286 4.49 -15.62 6.40
CA PHE A 286 4.04 -15.93 5.04
C PHE A 286 4.28 -17.40 4.64
N ASP A 287 5.15 -18.12 5.35
CA ASP A 287 5.38 -19.55 5.17
C ASP A 287 4.42 -20.43 6.00
N HIS A 288 3.50 -19.81 6.75
CA HIS A 288 2.53 -20.55 7.55
C HIS A 288 1.64 -21.45 6.67
N VAL A 289 1.36 -22.64 7.19
CA VAL A 289 0.45 -23.62 6.58
C VAL A 289 -0.69 -23.87 7.56
N GLY A 290 -1.92 -23.65 7.11
CA GLY A 290 -3.12 -23.89 7.90
C GLY A 290 -3.31 -25.37 8.26
N GLY A 291 -4.22 -25.65 9.20
CA GLY A 291 -4.55 -27.00 9.64
C GLY A 291 -5.11 -27.92 8.52
N ASP A 292 -5.57 -27.33 7.42
CA ASP A 292 -6.03 -28.00 6.19
C ASP A 292 -4.90 -28.26 5.16
N GLY A 293 -3.66 -27.88 5.49
CA GLY A 293 -2.49 -28.05 4.62
C GLY A 293 -2.34 -26.94 3.56
N ARG A 294 -3.16 -25.89 3.60
CA ARG A 294 -3.08 -24.76 2.66
C ARG A 294 -2.04 -23.75 3.13
N PRO A 295 -1.09 -23.33 2.26
CA PRO A 295 -0.12 -22.29 2.63
C PRO A 295 -0.73 -20.88 2.51
N VAL A 296 -0.27 -19.95 3.34
CA VAL A 296 -0.59 -18.51 3.20
C VAL A 296 0.00 -18.00 1.89
N TYR A 297 1.27 -18.24 1.63
CA TYR A 297 1.89 -17.93 0.35
C TYR A 297 2.14 -19.20 -0.47
N ASP A 298 1.28 -19.44 -1.45
CA ASP A 298 1.48 -20.47 -2.46
C ASP A 298 2.49 -19.96 -3.51
N ARG A 299 3.76 -20.33 -3.32
CA ARG A 299 4.86 -19.93 -4.21
C ARG A 299 4.73 -20.52 -5.61
N GLU A 300 4.16 -21.72 -5.75
CA GLU A 300 3.95 -22.38 -7.05
C GLU A 300 2.86 -21.66 -7.85
N ALA A 301 1.73 -21.37 -7.26
CA ALA A 301 0.67 -20.57 -7.87
C ALA A 301 1.04 -19.08 -7.98
N GLY A 302 1.95 -18.59 -7.12
CA GLY A 302 2.37 -17.20 -7.01
C GLY A 302 1.27 -16.28 -6.50
N ARG A 303 0.53 -16.75 -5.47
CA ARG A 303 -0.56 -16.02 -4.86
C ARG A 303 -0.50 -16.11 -3.34
N VAL A 304 -0.94 -15.05 -2.67
CA VAL A 304 -1.05 -14.96 -1.21
C VAL A 304 -2.52 -14.95 -0.83
N ALA A 305 -2.90 -15.78 0.12
CA ALA A 305 -4.26 -15.85 0.66
C ALA A 305 -4.62 -14.58 1.43
N ASP A 306 -5.90 -14.21 1.48
CA ASP A 306 -6.36 -12.96 2.13
C ASP A 306 -6.16 -12.95 3.64
N GLY A 307 -5.91 -14.09 4.27
CA GLY A 307 -5.59 -14.17 5.70
C GLY A 307 -5.73 -15.56 6.29
N VAL A 308 -5.53 -15.62 7.59
CA VAL A 308 -5.76 -16.79 8.45
C VAL A 308 -6.82 -16.40 9.46
N ASP A 309 -7.91 -17.17 9.56
CA ASP A 309 -8.99 -16.96 10.50
C ASP A 309 -9.23 -18.26 11.28
N GLU A 310 -9.14 -18.20 12.61
CA GLU A 310 -9.21 -19.38 13.50
C GLU A 310 -8.33 -20.56 13.02
N GLY A 311 -7.12 -20.27 12.54
CA GLY A 311 -6.15 -21.25 12.05
C GLY A 311 -6.46 -21.82 10.65
N ARG A 312 -7.43 -21.27 9.93
CA ARG A 312 -7.77 -21.63 8.55
C ARG A 312 -7.29 -20.58 7.58
N VAL A 313 -6.55 -21.01 6.57
CA VAL A 313 -6.11 -20.12 5.50
C VAL A 313 -7.25 -19.85 4.54
N SER A 314 -7.47 -18.58 4.18
CA SER A 314 -8.48 -18.13 3.23
C SER A 314 -8.34 -18.84 1.87
N GLU A 315 -9.45 -19.09 1.21
CA GLU A 315 -9.47 -19.60 -0.18
C GLU A 315 -9.26 -18.47 -1.20
N ASN A 316 -9.61 -17.25 -0.82
CA ASN A 316 -9.52 -16.08 -1.67
C ASN A 316 -8.11 -15.50 -1.69
N SER A 317 -7.79 -14.75 -2.74
CA SER A 317 -6.50 -14.11 -2.95
C SER A 317 -6.69 -12.79 -3.70
N GLY A 318 -7.00 -11.74 -2.98
CA GLY A 318 -7.27 -10.40 -3.50
C GLY A 318 -6.02 -9.59 -3.84
N ALA A 319 -6.25 -8.38 -4.32
CA ALA A 319 -5.19 -7.44 -4.67
C ALA A 319 -4.42 -6.98 -3.43
N GLU A 320 -5.12 -6.64 -2.34
CA GLU A 320 -4.51 -6.19 -1.09
C GLU A 320 -3.50 -7.18 -0.54
N ALA A 321 -3.91 -8.43 -0.32
CA ALA A 321 -3.03 -9.46 0.24
C ALA A 321 -1.75 -9.65 -0.59
N ASN A 322 -1.86 -9.58 -1.91
CA ASN A 322 -0.73 -9.79 -2.81
C ASN A 322 0.19 -8.57 -2.92
N VAL A 323 -0.33 -7.34 -2.86
CA VAL A 323 0.53 -6.15 -2.91
C VAL A 323 1.30 -5.96 -1.62
N VAL A 324 0.67 -6.09 -0.45
CA VAL A 324 1.37 -5.94 0.83
C VAL A 324 2.40 -7.05 1.05
N ALA A 325 2.12 -8.27 0.56
CA ALA A 325 3.12 -9.34 0.55
C ALA A 325 4.28 -9.05 -0.40
N ALA A 326 4.04 -8.36 -1.53
CA ALA A 326 5.11 -7.93 -2.43
C ALA A 326 6.00 -6.85 -1.80
N GLU A 327 5.44 -5.99 -0.95
CA GLU A 327 6.20 -5.03 -0.14
C GLU A 327 7.06 -5.75 0.92
N ALA A 328 6.45 -6.67 1.69
CA ALA A 328 7.14 -7.38 2.77
C ALA A 328 8.20 -8.38 2.29
N LEU A 329 7.97 -9.00 1.11
CA LEU A 329 8.82 -10.02 0.49
C LEU A 329 9.37 -9.52 -0.86
N PHE A 330 9.95 -8.32 -0.87
CA PHE A 330 10.31 -7.63 -2.10
C PHE A 330 11.26 -8.41 -3.01
N ASP A 331 12.23 -9.15 -2.45
CA ASP A 331 13.13 -10.01 -3.22
C ASP A 331 12.39 -11.15 -3.95
N ASP A 332 11.35 -11.73 -3.32
CA ASP A 332 10.48 -12.71 -3.97
C ASP A 332 9.65 -12.07 -5.09
N ALA A 333 9.19 -10.84 -4.87
CA ALA A 333 8.51 -10.07 -5.90
C ALA A 333 9.41 -9.85 -7.12
N LEU A 334 10.65 -9.40 -6.93
CA LEU A 334 11.63 -9.23 -8.02
C LEU A 334 11.87 -10.52 -8.81
N ARG A 335 12.05 -11.66 -8.11
CA ARG A 335 12.24 -12.97 -8.76
C ARG A 335 11.03 -13.41 -9.60
N SER A 336 9.82 -12.94 -9.26
CA SER A 336 8.59 -13.32 -9.94
C SER A 336 8.26 -12.47 -11.18
N VAL A 337 8.99 -11.38 -11.45
CA VAL A 337 8.73 -10.44 -12.54
C VAL A 337 8.59 -11.11 -13.91
N PRO A 338 9.52 -11.97 -14.37
CA PRO A 338 9.40 -12.55 -15.73
C PRO A 338 8.10 -13.32 -15.93
N ALA A 339 7.68 -14.10 -14.92
CA ALA A 339 6.44 -14.87 -14.99
C ALA A 339 5.18 -14.00 -14.79
N ALA A 340 5.29 -12.84 -14.12
CA ALA A 340 4.17 -11.94 -13.92
C ALA A 340 3.85 -11.16 -15.19
N VAL A 341 4.85 -10.61 -15.87
CA VAL A 341 4.64 -9.80 -17.09
C VAL A 341 4.03 -10.60 -18.24
N GLU A 342 4.27 -11.90 -18.30
CA GLU A 342 3.63 -12.80 -19.28
C GLU A 342 2.11 -12.92 -19.13
N LEU A 343 1.59 -12.66 -17.92
CA LEU A 343 0.17 -12.73 -17.59
C LEU A 343 -0.58 -11.42 -17.83
N LEU A 344 0.12 -10.34 -18.13
CA LEU A 344 -0.51 -9.04 -18.34
C LEU A 344 -1.39 -9.00 -19.59
N PRO A 345 -2.48 -8.20 -19.59
CA PRO A 345 -3.29 -7.96 -20.76
C PRO A 345 -2.40 -7.43 -21.89
N ARG A 346 -2.53 -8.04 -23.08
CA ARG A 346 -1.84 -7.55 -24.27
C ARG A 346 -2.43 -6.22 -24.72
N PRO A 347 -1.61 -5.25 -25.17
CA PRO A 347 -2.13 -4.03 -25.80
C PRO A 347 -3.06 -4.41 -26.95
N ALA A 348 -4.22 -3.75 -27.05
CA ALA A 348 -5.08 -3.91 -28.23
C ALA A 348 -4.23 -3.63 -29.47
N SER A 349 -4.05 -4.64 -30.35
CA SER A 349 -3.36 -4.46 -31.62
C SER A 349 -4.04 -3.31 -32.34
N ARG A 350 -3.24 -2.31 -32.74
CA ARG A 350 -3.72 -1.32 -33.74
C ARG A 350 -4.22 -2.13 -34.91
N MET A 351 -5.54 -2.28 -35.09
CA MET A 351 -6.08 -2.62 -36.39
C MET A 351 -5.60 -1.53 -37.33
N MET A 352 -4.61 -1.84 -38.18
CA MET A 352 -4.27 -1.00 -39.32
C MET A 352 -5.56 -0.82 -40.11
N ARG A 353 -6.15 0.37 -40.03
CA ARG A 353 -7.15 0.78 -41.00
C ARG A 353 -6.38 0.89 -42.31
N THR A 354 -6.50 -0.14 -43.14
CA THR A 354 -6.15 -0.09 -44.55
C THR A 354 -7.11 0.84 -45.29
#